data_94bc67d5e3715e88e43e5d9292685a02
#
_entry.id   94bc67d5e3715e88e43e5d9292685a02
#
_cell.length_a   1.000
_cell.length_b   1.000
_cell.length_c   1.000
_cell.angle_alpha   90.00
_cell.angle_beta   90.00
_cell.angle_gamma   90.00
#
_symmetry.space_group_name_H-M   'P 1'
#
loop_
_entity.id
_entity.type
_entity.pdbx_description
1 polymer ?
#
loop_
_entity_poly.entity_id
_entity_poly.type
_entity_poly.pdbx_seq_one_letter_code
_entity_poly.pdbx_strand_id
1 'polypeptide(L)'
;NPSSMQMSTAHFRTAAISCVLFPFLFLSSARADSIAPFKDELFSAQTVLETGDGGDFTRVDYDEMRDINGRDSIAERRVKDRYVSLKVRRVQENQTLQLATGPMEVGRVGRDQGQAFTVIFIHGRGGDRRLGLNDISFGGNFNRLKNLAAENGGTYYVPSVRSFDDKGVSEIASLVAYASTQSGGKPVVLACASMGSFICSGLSRDPATVAKLSGMAILGGAPDQALPTSAAAKARLPIWFTHGSRDSVYAADDQTSIYRKLKATGQPVRFTLFETGSHGTPVRMSDWRALLNWLIR
;
A
#
# COMPACT_ATOMS: atom_id res chain seq x y z
N ASN A 1 -17.75 -101.85 -0.70
CA ASN A 1 -16.95 -101.18 0.24
C ASN A 1 -16.82 -99.71 -0.15
N PRO A 2 -17.39 -98.78 0.57
CA PRO A 2 -17.51 -97.42 0.13
C PRO A 2 -16.35 -96.60 0.58
N SER A 3 -15.87 -95.79 -0.35
CA SER A 3 -14.90 -94.74 -0.17
C SER A 3 -15.57 -93.50 0.43
N SER A 4 -15.10 -93.03 1.51
CA SER A 4 -15.52 -91.80 2.16
C SER A 4 -14.89 -90.59 1.45
N MET A 5 -15.73 -89.69 0.95
CA MET A 5 -15.36 -88.46 0.35
C MET A 5 -15.35 -87.33 1.42
N GLN A 6 -14.19 -86.85 1.77
CA GLN A 6 -14.05 -85.70 2.65
C GLN A 6 -14.24 -84.42 1.90
N MET A 7 -15.26 -83.67 2.28
CA MET A 7 -15.49 -82.28 1.81
C MET A 7 -14.62 -81.32 2.63
N SER A 8 -13.72 -80.63 1.94
CA SER A 8 -12.91 -79.53 2.45
C SER A 8 -13.73 -78.22 2.42
N THR A 9 -13.96 -77.65 3.59
CA THR A 9 -14.61 -76.35 3.74
C THR A 9 -13.55 -75.25 3.67
N ALA A 10 -13.59 -74.49 2.58
CA ALA A 10 -12.77 -73.30 2.42
C ALA A 10 -13.38 -72.13 3.22
N HIS A 11 -12.63 -71.63 4.18
CA HIS A 11 -13.01 -70.46 4.94
C HIS A 11 -12.57 -69.19 4.14
N PHE A 12 -13.53 -68.44 3.61
CA PHE A 12 -13.29 -67.08 3.08
C PHE A 12 -13.12 -66.11 4.27
N ARG A 13 -11.93 -65.58 4.44
CA ARG A 13 -11.67 -64.46 5.35
C ARG A 13 -11.97 -63.17 4.59
N THR A 14 -13.06 -62.51 4.93
CA THR A 14 -13.37 -61.16 4.48
C THR A 14 -12.49 -60.19 5.22
N ALA A 15 -11.57 -59.56 4.50
CA ALA A 15 -10.77 -58.43 5.04
C ALA A 15 -11.59 -57.15 4.93
N ALA A 16 -12.04 -56.61 6.02
CA ALA A 16 -12.67 -55.30 6.09
C ALA A 16 -11.58 -54.22 6.00
N ILE A 17 -11.53 -53.51 4.88
CA ILE A 17 -10.70 -52.33 4.70
C ILE A 17 -11.42 -51.17 5.38
N SER A 18 -10.92 -50.78 6.55
CA SER A 18 -11.39 -49.60 7.29
C SER A 18 -10.75 -48.37 6.66
N CYS A 19 -11.49 -47.63 5.81
CA CYS A 19 -11.09 -46.32 5.33
C CYS A 19 -11.19 -45.32 6.48
N VAL A 20 -10.06 -44.98 7.06
CA VAL A 20 -9.96 -43.85 8.01
C VAL A 20 -9.92 -42.59 7.20
N LEU A 21 -11.07 -41.90 7.11
CA LEU A 21 -11.16 -40.55 6.60
C LEU A 21 -10.49 -39.62 7.64
N PHE A 22 -9.27 -39.17 7.35
CA PHE A 22 -8.69 -38.03 8.06
C PHE A 22 -9.36 -36.75 7.55
N PRO A 23 -10.02 -35.99 8.41
CA PRO A 23 -10.48 -34.68 8.00
C PRO A 23 -9.23 -33.78 7.86
N PHE A 24 -8.90 -33.39 6.63
CA PHE A 24 -7.97 -32.30 6.40
C PHE A 24 -8.64 -31.03 6.95
N LEU A 25 -8.30 -30.67 8.17
CA LEU A 25 -8.52 -29.34 8.70
C LEU A 25 -7.64 -28.38 7.89
N PHE A 26 -8.24 -27.73 6.91
CA PHE A 26 -7.65 -26.53 6.33
C PHE A 26 -7.63 -25.47 7.45
N LEU A 27 -6.55 -25.43 8.19
CA LEU A 27 -6.19 -24.29 9.00
C LEU A 27 -5.95 -23.13 8.01
N SER A 28 -7.01 -22.37 7.73
CA SER A 28 -6.89 -21.04 7.17
C SER A 28 -6.09 -20.26 8.21
N SER A 29 -4.77 -20.18 8.04
CA SER A 29 -3.98 -19.23 8.81
C SER A 29 -4.45 -17.83 8.38
N ALA A 30 -5.35 -17.25 9.18
CA ALA A 30 -5.60 -15.83 9.12
C ALA A 30 -4.24 -15.17 9.35
N ARG A 31 -3.64 -14.64 8.28
CA ARG A 31 -2.40 -13.90 8.37
C ARG A 31 -2.72 -12.67 9.21
N ALA A 32 -2.22 -12.61 10.42
CA ALA A 32 -2.36 -11.44 11.26
C ALA A 32 -1.79 -10.23 10.49
N ASP A 33 -2.51 -9.12 10.51
CA ASP A 33 -2.01 -7.87 9.95
C ASP A 33 -0.63 -7.59 10.52
N SER A 34 0.38 -7.39 9.66
CA SER A 34 1.78 -7.21 10.09
C SER A 34 2.01 -5.84 10.73
N ILE A 35 1.16 -4.86 10.42
CA ILE A 35 1.22 -3.49 10.94
C ILE A 35 0.23 -3.34 12.10
N ALA A 36 0.75 -3.05 13.29
CA ALA A 36 -0.08 -2.77 14.45
C ALA A 36 -0.89 -1.48 14.25
N PRO A 37 -2.10 -1.39 14.82
CA PRO A 37 -2.96 -0.23 14.65
C PRO A 37 -2.39 1.02 15.32
N PHE A 38 -2.71 2.17 14.75
CA PHE A 38 -2.50 3.49 15.33
C PHE A 38 -3.73 4.34 15.08
N LYS A 39 -4.51 4.58 16.13
CA LYS A 39 -5.74 5.41 16.11
C LYS A 39 -6.74 5.00 15.01
N ASP A 40 -6.85 3.71 14.73
CA ASP A 40 -7.70 3.16 13.67
C ASP A 40 -9.16 3.59 13.81
N GLU A 41 -9.65 3.72 15.03
CA GLU A 41 -11.00 4.21 15.32
C GLU A 41 -11.27 5.63 14.77
N LEU A 42 -10.23 6.41 14.56
CA LEU A 42 -10.32 7.77 14.00
C LEU A 42 -10.06 7.82 12.49
N PHE A 43 -9.28 6.89 11.95
CA PHE A 43 -8.82 6.93 10.56
C PHE A 43 -9.40 5.83 9.67
N SER A 44 -9.77 4.68 10.22
CA SER A 44 -10.21 3.50 9.46
C SER A 44 -11.72 3.24 9.56
N ALA A 45 -12.48 4.16 10.15
CA ALA A 45 -13.92 4.00 10.41
C ALA A 45 -14.81 4.58 9.29
N GLN A 46 -14.33 4.68 8.07
CA GLN A 46 -15.09 5.23 6.96
C GLN A 46 -16.16 4.24 6.48
N THR A 47 -17.35 4.78 6.17
CA THR A 47 -18.46 3.97 5.67
C THR A 47 -18.21 3.55 4.22
N VAL A 48 -18.27 2.25 3.95
CA VAL A 48 -18.22 1.70 2.60
C VAL A 48 -19.62 1.74 2.00
N LEU A 49 -19.81 2.46 0.89
CA LEU A 49 -21.09 2.58 0.17
C LEU A 49 -21.30 1.46 -0.82
N GLU A 50 -20.21 0.99 -1.43
CA GLU A 50 -20.25 -0.03 -2.47
C GLU A 50 -18.95 -0.82 -2.47
N THR A 51 -19.05 -2.13 -2.74
CA THR A 51 -17.93 -3.02 -2.90
C THR A 51 -18.09 -3.80 -4.19
N GLY A 52 -17.05 -3.84 -5.01
CA GLY A 52 -16.98 -4.61 -6.24
C GLY A 52 -15.72 -5.44 -6.34
N ASP A 53 -15.61 -6.27 -7.38
CA ASP A 53 -14.43 -7.08 -7.69
C ASP A 53 -13.90 -7.90 -6.48
N GLY A 54 -14.83 -8.50 -5.73
CA GLY A 54 -14.46 -9.31 -4.57
C GLY A 54 -13.82 -8.52 -3.42
N GLY A 55 -14.07 -7.22 -3.32
CA GLY A 55 -13.50 -6.33 -2.32
C GLY A 55 -12.33 -5.47 -2.82
N ASP A 56 -11.86 -5.69 -4.04
CA ASP A 56 -10.75 -4.91 -4.59
C ASP A 56 -11.14 -3.49 -5.02
N PHE A 57 -12.42 -3.28 -5.36
CA PHE A 57 -12.98 -1.95 -5.59
C PHE A 57 -13.89 -1.56 -4.44
N THR A 58 -13.67 -0.40 -3.84
CA THR A 58 -14.55 0.15 -2.81
C THR A 58 -14.87 1.60 -3.12
N ARG A 59 -16.14 1.97 -2.96
CA ARG A 59 -16.60 3.36 -2.95
C ARG A 59 -16.90 3.72 -1.50
N VAL A 60 -16.19 4.72 -1.00
CA VAL A 60 -16.20 5.13 0.41
C VAL A 60 -16.95 6.45 0.54
N ASP A 61 -17.79 6.55 1.55
CA ASP A 61 -18.49 7.78 1.88
C ASP A 61 -17.51 8.86 2.30
N TYR A 62 -17.67 10.04 1.74
CA TYR A 62 -16.90 11.22 2.05
C TYR A 62 -17.76 12.46 1.85
N ASP A 63 -17.72 13.36 2.82
CA ASP A 63 -18.33 14.70 2.74
C ASP A 63 -17.30 15.70 3.24
N GLU A 64 -16.94 16.66 2.37
CA GLU A 64 -15.85 17.59 2.66
C GLU A 64 -16.10 18.40 3.94
N MET A 65 -17.30 18.94 4.12
CA MET A 65 -17.61 19.74 5.31
C MET A 65 -17.60 18.90 6.57
N ARG A 66 -18.23 17.73 6.54
CA ARG A 66 -18.29 16.81 7.69
C ARG A 66 -16.89 16.29 8.05
N ASP A 67 -16.14 15.79 7.09
CA ASP A 67 -14.88 15.07 7.34
C ASP A 67 -13.72 16.02 7.61
N ILE A 68 -13.68 17.19 6.99
CA ILE A 68 -12.71 18.22 7.36
C ILE A 68 -13.01 18.75 8.76
N ASN A 69 -14.21 19.18 9.02
CA ASN A 69 -14.58 19.74 10.32
C ASN A 69 -14.54 18.68 11.46
N GLY A 70 -14.72 17.41 11.10
CA GLY A 70 -14.55 16.29 12.03
C GLY A 70 -13.13 16.19 12.56
N ARG A 71 -12.15 16.35 11.70
CA ARG A 71 -10.73 16.21 12.04
C ARG A 71 -10.03 17.52 12.40
N ASP A 72 -10.43 18.61 11.76
CA ASP A 72 -9.73 19.89 11.88
C ASP A 72 -10.49 20.89 12.78
N SER A 73 -9.73 21.76 13.42
CA SER A 73 -10.24 23.04 13.93
C SER A 73 -10.50 23.95 12.73
N ILE A 74 -11.71 24.54 12.68
CA ILE A 74 -12.26 25.11 11.44
C ILE A 74 -11.45 26.30 10.90
N ALA A 75 -11.06 27.26 11.78
CA ALA A 75 -10.41 28.49 11.32
C ALA A 75 -9.02 28.23 10.72
N GLU A 76 -8.24 27.36 11.34
CA GLU A 76 -6.83 27.12 10.99
C GLU A 76 -6.63 25.92 10.06
N ARG A 77 -7.64 25.10 9.82
CA ARG A 77 -7.53 23.80 9.14
C ARG A 77 -6.39 22.94 9.74
N ARG A 78 -6.22 23.05 11.03
CA ARG A 78 -5.27 22.31 11.81
C ARG A 78 -5.96 21.09 12.40
N VAL A 79 -5.38 19.91 12.22
CA VAL A 79 -5.96 18.69 12.80
C VAL A 79 -6.05 18.77 14.32
N LYS A 80 -7.15 18.27 14.89
CA LYS A 80 -7.35 18.20 16.35
C LYS A 80 -6.31 17.28 16.99
N ASP A 81 -5.84 17.63 18.17
CA ASP A 81 -4.73 16.93 18.85
C ASP A 81 -4.96 15.43 19.05
N ARG A 82 -6.21 14.99 19.19
CA ARG A 82 -6.55 13.58 19.36
C ARG A 82 -6.13 12.68 18.17
N TYR A 83 -5.98 13.26 16.98
CA TYR A 83 -5.60 12.53 15.75
C TYR A 83 -4.10 12.31 15.63
N VAL A 84 -3.28 12.99 16.40
CA VAL A 84 -1.83 13.00 16.20
C VAL A 84 -1.05 12.56 17.43
N SER A 85 0.17 12.09 17.21
CA SER A 85 1.17 11.92 18.24
C SER A 85 2.48 12.51 17.75
N LEU A 86 2.98 13.54 18.48
CA LEU A 86 4.23 14.21 18.16
C LEU A 86 5.46 13.50 18.72
N LYS A 87 5.26 12.40 19.47
CA LYS A 87 6.38 11.59 19.99
C LYS A 87 7.26 11.04 18.87
N VAL A 88 6.69 10.82 17.70
CA VAL A 88 7.39 10.34 16.51
C VAL A 88 8.51 11.28 16.04
N ARG A 89 8.46 12.56 16.39
CA ARG A 89 9.51 13.53 16.07
C ARG A 89 10.87 13.17 16.68
N ARG A 90 10.90 12.37 17.73
CA ARG A 90 12.15 11.88 18.35
C ARG A 90 12.98 11.00 17.43
N VAL A 91 12.34 10.37 16.45
CA VAL A 91 12.97 9.50 15.47
C VAL A 91 12.88 10.07 14.05
N GLN A 92 12.67 11.39 13.96
CA GLN A 92 12.61 12.12 12.69
C GLN A 92 13.87 12.95 12.50
N GLU A 93 14.42 12.89 11.28
CA GLU A 93 15.63 13.61 10.92
C GLU A 93 15.56 14.11 9.48
N ASN A 94 16.02 15.33 9.25
CA ASN A 94 16.29 15.83 7.90
C ASN A 94 17.72 15.43 7.52
N GLN A 95 17.87 14.81 6.37
CA GLN A 95 19.14 14.29 5.87
C GLN A 95 19.41 14.75 4.44
N THR A 96 20.67 14.81 4.08
CA THR A 96 21.12 14.84 2.69
C THR A 96 21.84 13.53 2.42
N LEU A 97 21.17 12.63 1.68
CA LEU A 97 21.72 11.33 1.33
C LEU A 97 22.64 11.48 0.10
N GLN A 98 23.79 10.80 0.15
CA GLN A 98 24.68 10.69 -1.00
C GLN A 98 24.29 9.43 -1.77
N LEU A 99 23.49 9.60 -2.83
CA LEU A 99 22.99 8.52 -3.66
C LEU A 99 23.82 8.37 -4.93
N ALA A 100 23.60 7.30 -5.69
CA ALA A 100 24.30 7.08 -6.96
C ALA A 100 24.10 8.24 -7.96
N THR A 101 22.95 8.92 -7.91
CA THR A 101 22.62 10.06 -8.77
C THR A 101 23.05 11.42 -8.19
N GLY A 102 23.66 11.44 -7.00
CA GLY A 102 24.09 12.65 -6.31
C GLY A 102 23.37 12.89 -4.99
N PRO A 103 23.54 14.07 -4.37
CA PRO A 103 22.91 14.39 -3.10
C PRO A 103 21.40 14.55 -3.24
N MET A 104 20.65 14.01 -2.28
CA MET A 104 19.21 14.13 -2.19
C MET A 104 18.78 14.56 -0.79
N GLU A 105 18.01 15.61 -0.72
CA GLU A 105 17.36 16.02 0.52
C GLU A 105 16.17 15.14 0.83
N VAL A 106 16.16 14.52 2.00
CA VAL A 106 15.07 13.67 2.48
C VAL A 106 14.72 14.01 3.93
N GLY A 107 13.46 13.77 4.29
CA GLY A 107 13.08 13.55 5.66
C GLY A 107 13.05 12.04 5.93
N ARG A 108 13.60 11.60 7.03
CA ARG A 108 13.53 10.22 7.49
C ARG A 108 12.80 10.17 8.83
N VAL A 109 11.88 9.21 8.95
CA VAL A 109 11.22 8.88 10.21
C VAL A 109 11.41 7.38 10.45
N GLY A 110 11.88 7.02 11.65
CA GLY A 110 12.15 5.64 12.02
C GLY A 110 13.62 5.28 11.86
N ARG A 111 13.89 4.00 11.62
CA ARG A 111 15.23 3.41 11.63
C ARG A 111 16.09 3.92 10.47
N ASP A 112 17.37 4.12 10.74
CA ASP A 112 18.36 4.46 9.73
C ASP A 112 18.77 3.24 8.89
N GLN A 113 18.81 2.07 9.49
CA GLN A 113 19.14 0.80 8.85
C GLN A 113 18.47 -0.37 9.58
N GLY A 114 18.42 -1.51 8.93
CA GLY A 114 17.83 -2.73 9.49
C GLY A 114 16.32 -2.64 9.70
N GLN A 115 15.65 -1.75 8.97
CA GLN A 115 14.20 -1.58 9.05
C GLN A 115 13.47 -2.81 8.49
N ALA A 116 12.29 -3.11 9.06
CA ALA A 116 11.45 -4.21 8.64
C ALA A 116 10.76 -3.96 7.30
N PHE A 117 10.55 -2.70 6.94
CA PHE A 117 10.01 -2.22 5.66
C PHE A 117 10.34 -0.74 5.48
N THR A 118 10.19 -0.27 4.25
CA THR A 118 10.35 1.15 3.92
C THR A 118 9.11 1.66 3.18
N VAL A 119 8.68 2.88 3.52
CA VAL A 119 7.70 3.63 2.74
C VAL A 119 8.36 4.88 2.21
N ILE A 120 8.26 5.11 0.90
CA ILE A 120 8.74 6.34 0.26
C ILE A 120 7.52 7.09 -0.27
N PHE A 121 7.32 8.31 0.23
CA PHE A 121 6.23 9.18 -0.22
C PHE A 121 6.76 10.24 -1.17
N ILE A 122 6.16 10.29 -2.37
CA ILE A 122 6.48 11.25 -3.42
C ILE A 122 5.38 12.31 -3.49
N HIS A 123 5.75 13.54 -3.14
CA HIS A 123 4.84 14.69 -3.20
C HIS A 123 4.52 15.10 -4.64
N GLY A 124 3.50 15.92 -4.80
CA GLY A 124 3.12 16.50 -6.07
C GLY A 124 3.81 17.83 -6.38
N ARG A 125 3.26 18.51 -7.38
CA ARG A 125 3.77 19.80 -7.88
C ARG A 125 3.87 20.85 -6.77
N GLY A 126 5.00 21.53 -6.74
CA GLY A 126 5.25 22.63 -5.78
C GLY A 126 5.52 22.17 -4.36
N GLY A 127 5.52 20.87 -4.10
CA GLY A 127 5.85 20.30 -2.79
C GLY A 127 7.35 20.11 -2.59
N ASP A 128 7.69 19.73 -1.38
CA ASP A 128 9.01 19.25 -0.98
C ASP A 128 8.85 18.26 0.20
N ARG A 129 9.98 17.84 0.79
CA ARG A 129 9.97 16.89 1.92
C ARG A 129 9.09 17.35 3.11
N ARG A 130 8.89 18.65 3.31
CA ARG A 130 8.09 19.17 4.42
C ARG A 130 6.62 18.75 4.34
N LEU A 131 6.08 18.55 3.12
CA LEU A 131 4.69 18.15 2.95
C LEU A 131 4.40 16.82 3.66
N GLY A 132 5.14 15.78 3.31
CA GLY A 132 4.95 14.44 3.89
C GLY A 132 5.42 14.29 5.33
N LEU A 133 6.11 15.29 5.87
CA LEU A 133 6.53 15.35 7.27
C LEU A 133 5.57 16.18 8.14
N ASN A 134 4.57 16.81 7.54
CA ASN A 134 3.66 17.70 8.24
C ASN A 134 2.71 16.93 9.16
N ASP A 135 2.75 17.24 10.46
CA ASP A 135 1.94 16.56 11.46
C ASP A 135 0.50 17.06 11.57
N ILE A 136 0.22 18.24 11.04
CA ILE A 136 -1.04 18.95 11.33
C ILE A 136 -1.92 19.22 10.12
N SER A 137 -1.37 19.16 8.92
CA SER A 137 -2.11 19.30 7.66
C SER A 137 -2.69 17.96 7.21
N PHE A 138 -3.56 18.00 6.22
CA PHE A 138 -4.20 16.81 5.64
C PHE A 138 -4.84 15.89 6.68
N GLY A 139 -5.52 16.49 7.66
CA GLY A 139 -6.23 15.76 8.71
C GLY A 139 -5.35 14.86 9.57
N GLY A 140 -4.06 15.15 9.66
CA GLY A 140 -3.11 14.35 10.43
C GLY A 140 -2.70 13.03 9.77
N ASN A 141 -3.05 12.82 8.48
CA ASN A 141 -2.80 11.52 7.84
C ASN A 141 -1.32 11.23 7.60
N PHE A 142 -0.48 12.23 7.41
CA PHE A 142 0.98 12.04 7.38
C PHE A 142 1.54 11.71 8.76
N ASN A 143 1.03 12.34 9.81
CA ASN A 143 1.40 11.96 11.18
C ASN A 143 1.03 10.51 11.46
N ARG A 144 -0.13 10.04 11.00
CA ARG A 144 -0.50 8.63 11.09
C ARG A 144 0.52 7.73 10.40
N LEU A 145 0.90 8.04 9.17
CA LEU A 145 1.87 7.26 8.41
C LEU A 145 3.23 7.20 9.11
N LYS A 146 3.70 8.34 9.64
CA LYS A 146 4.93 8.41 10.43
C LYS A 146 4.90 7.48 11.64
N ASN A 147 3.80 7.51 12.40
CA ASN A 147 3.64 6.66 13.58
C ASN A 147 3.52 5.17 13.22
N LEU A 148 2.76 4.83 12.18
CA LEU A 148 2.66 3.46 11.70
C LEU A 148 4.03 2.89 11.31
N ALA A 149 4.84 3.67 10.59
CA ALA A 149 6.18 3.25 10.20
C ALA A 149 7.10 3.09 11.43
N ALA A 150 7.21 4.11 12.26
CA ALA A 150 8.12 4.12 13.40
C ALA A 150 7.77 3.06 14.45
N GLU A 151 6.49 2.86 14.77
CA GLU A 151 6.04 1.91 15.78
C GLU A 151 6.13 0.45 15.32
N ASN A 152 6.25 0.20 14.01
CA ASN A 152 6.36 -1.14 13.43
C ASN A 152 7.77 -1.49 12.93
N GLY A 153 8.77 -0.77 13.38
CA GLY A 153 10.16 -1.03 12.99
C GLY A 153 10.49 -0.68 11.54
N GLY A 154 9.64 0.11 10.90
CA GLY A 154 9.81 0.57 9.53
C GLY A 154 10.56 1.90 9.45
N THR A 155 10.76 2.34 8.21
CA THR A 155 11.32 3.65 7.89
C THR A 155 10.45 4.35 6.86
N TYR A 156 10.19 5.61 7.09
CA TYR A 156 9.47 6.48 6.18
C TYR A 156 10.41 7.55 5.64
N TYR A 157 10.58 7.57 4.31
CA TYR A 157 11.36 8.59 3.61
C TYR A 157 10.46 9.54 2.84
N VAL A 158 10.72 10.83 2.94
CA VAL A 158 10.08 11.86 2.13
C VAL A 158 11.17 12.66 1.42
N PRO A 159 11.47 12.35 0.15
CA PRO A 159 12.41 13.12 -0.63
C PRO A 159 11.78 14.43 -1.09
N SER A 160 12.61 15.46 -1.28
CA SER A 160 12.26 16.63 -2.08
C SER A 160 12.48 16.29 -3.55
N VAL A 161 11.39 16.14 -4.31
CA VAL A 161 11.43 15.85 -5.75
C VAL A 161 11.41 17.17 -6.51
N ARG A 162 12.45 17.42 -7.29
CA ARG A 162 12.62 18.69 -8.01
C ARG A 162 12.07 18.66 -9.43
N SER A 163 11.95 17.45 -10.02
CA SER A 163 11.38 17.26 -11.34
C SER A 163 10.65 15.92 -11.42
N PHE A 164 9.62 15.87 -12.26
CA PHE A 164 8.76 14.68 -12.42
C PHE A 164 8.99 14.01 -13.78
N ASP A 165 10.16 14.23 -14.35
CA ASP A 165 10.66 13.67 -15.61
C ASP A 165 11.61 12.50 -15.39
N ASP A 166 12.32 12.08 -16.43
CA ASP A 166 13.28 10.95 -16.37
C ASP A 166 14.38 11.18 -15.33
N LYS A 167 14.81 12.43 -15.13
CA LYS A 167 15.79 12.77 -14.09
C LYS A 167 15.24 12.49 -12.70
N GLY A 168 14.03 12.95 -12.41
CA GLY A 168 13.35 12.69 -11.14
C GLY A 168 13.12 11.19 -10.92
N VAL A 169 12.72 10.46 -11.96
CA VAL A 169 12.58 9.00 -11.92
C VAL A 169 13.90 8.32 -11.55
N SER A 170 15.01 8.70 -12.19
CA SER A 170 16.35 8.16 -11.89
C SER A 170 16.77 8.45 -10.45
N GLU A 171 16.51 9.64 -9.95
CA GLU A 171 16.84 10.03 -8.57
C GLU A 171 16.06 9.18 -7.57
N ILE A 172 14.78 8.95 -7.79
CA ILE A 172 13.97 8.11 -6.91
C ILE A 172 14.32 6.62 -7.03
N ALA A 173 14.68 6.14 -8.23
CA ALA A 173 15.23 4.79 -8.39
C ALA A 173 16.47 4.58 -7.51
N SER A 174 17.33 5.58 -7.43
CA SER A 174 18.50 5.62 -6.55
C SER A 174 18.12 5.55 -5.06
N LEU A 175 17.06 6.25 -4.65
CA LEU A 175 16.56 6.19 -3.27
C LEU A 175 15.96 4.81 -2.95
N VAL A 176 15.22 4.22 -3.88
CA VAL A 176 14.69 2.85 -3.70
C VAL A 176 15.83 1.85 -3.51
N ALA A 177 16.88 1.94 -4.33
CA ALA A 177 18.07 1.10 -4.21
C ALA A 177 18.77 1.29 -2.85
N TYR A 178 18.93 2.53 -2.41
CA TYR A 178 19.48 2.86 -1.10
C TYR A 178 18.65 2.24 0.02
N ALA A 179 17.33 2.44 0.03
CA ALA A 179 16.44 1.89 1.04
C ALA A 179 16.50 0.35 1.09
N SER A 180 16.53 -0.29 -0.06
CA SER A 180 16.68 -1.75 -0.18
C SER A 180 18.00 -2.24 0.44
N THR A 181 19.09 -1.53 0.19
CA THR A 181 20.40 -1.85 0.81
C THR A 181 20.36 -1.66 2.32
N GLN A 182 19.84 -0.54 2.81
CA GLN A 182 19.77 -0.24 4.25
C GLN A 182 18.93 -1.26 5.03
N SER A 183 17.92 -1.80 4.41
CA SER A 183 17.02 -2.79 5.03
C SER A 183 17.46 -4.25 4.83
N GLY A 184 18.49 -4.50 4.04
CA GLY A 184 18.87 -5.87 3.67
C GLY A 184 17.84 -6.54 2.78
N GLY A 185 17.23 -5.79 1.85
CA GLY A 185 16.27 -6.31 0.87
C GLY A 185 14.85 -6.47 1.40
N LYS A 186 14.50 -5.84 2.52
CA LYS A 186 13.14 -5.85 3.07
C LYS A 186 12.17 -5.06 2.18
N PRO A 187 10.84 -5.26 2.30
CA PRO A 187 9.85 -4.61 1.46
C PRO A 187 9.99 -3.09 1.38
N VAL A 188 9.86 -2.54 0.17
CA VAL A 188 9.79 -1.12 -0.10
C VAL A 188 8.47 -0.81 -0.78
N VAL A 189 7.68 0.07 -0.18
CA VAL A 189 6.42 0.60 -0.73
C VAL A 189 6.67 2.00 -1.27
N LEU A 190 6.28 2.24 -2.50
CA LEU A 190 6.34 3.55 -3.14
C LEU A 190 4.94 4.15 -3.20
N ALA A 191 4.74 5.31 -2.57
CA ALA A 191 3.47 6.01 -2.55
C ALA A 191 3.60 7.36 -3.24
N CYS A 192 2.83 7.59 -4.31
CA CYS A 192 2.92 8.77 -5.14
C CYS A 192 1.61 9.54 -5.14
N ALA A 193 1.66 10.84 -4.86
CA ALA A 193 0.50 11.71 -4.84
C ALA A 193 0.52 12.71 -5.99
N SER A 194 -0.64 12.91 -6.63
CA SER A 194 -0.84 13.91 -7.68
C SER A 194 0.20 13.78 -8.79
N MET A 195 0.92 14.85 -9.09
CA MET A 195 1.99 14.88 -10.09
C MET A 195 3.17 13.95 -9.75
N GLY A 196 3.31 13.59 -8.47
CA GLY A 196 4.25 12.55 -8.02
C GLY A 196 3.99 11.19 -8.68
N SER A 197 2.78 10.95 -9.18
CA SER A 197 2.44 9.73 -9.91
C SER A 197 3.23 9.52 -11.20
N PHE A 198 3.79 10.58 -11.79
CA PHE A 198 4.72 10.44 -12.93
C PHE A 198 6.01 9.70 -12.53
N ILE A 199 6.43 9.85 -11.29
CA ILE A 199 7.56 9.08 -10.75
C ILE A 199 7.20 7.59 -10.64
N CYS A 200 6.06 7.27 -10.04
CA CYS A 200 5.55 5.90 -9.98
C CYS A 200 5.43 5.29 -11.38
N SER A 201 4.87 6.04 -12.32
CA SER A 201 4.74 5.61 -13.72
C SER A 201 6.09 5.32 -14.38
N GLY A 202 7.06 6.21 -14.21
CA GLY A 202 8.41 6.00 -14.73
C GLY A 202 9.09 4.77 -14.13
N LEU A 203 9.02 4.61 -12.82
CA LEU A 203 9.60 3.46 -12.12
C LEU A 203 8.89 2.15 -12.43
N SER A 204 7.61 2.17 -12.78
CA SER A 204 6.89 0.99 -13.22
C SER A 204 7.47 0.33 -14.47
N ARG A 205 8.22 1.10 -15.25
CA ARG A 205 8.88 0.65 -16.49
C ARG A 205 10.32 0.16 -16.29
N ASP A 206 10.85 0.31 -15.08
CA ASP A 206 12.21 -0.09 -14.73
C ASP A 206 12.22 -1.42 -13.99
N PRO A 207 12.58 -2.55 -14.67
CA PRO A 207 12.60 -3.87 -14.04
C PRO A 207 13.49 -3.95 -12.81
N ALA A 208 14.63 -3.25 -12.80
CA ALA A 208 15.56 -3.28 -11.67
C ALA A 208 14.98 -2.64 -10.42
N THR A 209 14.25 -1.53 -10.56
CA THR A 209 13.55 -0.90 -9.44
C THR A 209 12.33 -1.70 -9.02
N VAL A 210 11.53 -2.18 -9.97
CA VAL A 210 10.34 -3.02 -9.69
C VAL A 210 10.73 -4.25 -8.85
N ALA A 211 11.87 -4.87 -9.13
CA ALA A 211 12.35 -6.02 -8.37
C ALA A 211 12.63 -5.71 -6.88
N LYS A 212 12.82 -4.45 -6.53
CA LYS A 212 13.05 -3.99 -5.15
C LYS A 212 11.79 -3.52 -4.45
N LEU A 213 10.70 -3.31 -5.19
CA LEU A 213 9.42 -2.85 -4.65
C LEU A 213 8.54 -4.01 -4.22
N SER A 214 7.78 -3.84 -3.15
CA SER A 214 6.72 -4.76 -2.73
C SER A 214 5.33 -4.29 -3.17
N GLY A 215 5.16 -3.02 -3.49
CA GLY A 215 3.91 -2.45 -3.95
C GLY A 215 3.98 -0.95 -4.18
N MET A 216 2.96 -0.44 -4.85
CA MET A 216 2.75 0.99 -5.12
C MET A 216 1.38 1.45 -4.65
N ALA A 217 1.31 2.65 -4.07
CA ALA A 217 0.07 3.38 -3.83
C ALA A 217 0.06 4.64 -4.70
N ILE A 218 -1.02 4.86 -5.43
CA ILE A 218 -1.19 6.02 -6.31
C ILE A 218 -2.38 6.83 -5.83
N LEU A 219 -2.11 7.99 -5.24
CA LEU A 219 -3.08 8.84 -4.57
C LEU A 219 -3.43 10.05 -5.45
N GLY A 220 -4.63 10.06 -6.03
CA GLY A 220 -5.07 11.15 -6.91
C GLY A 220 -4.11 11.37 -8.06
N GLY A 221 -3.57 10.32 -8.64
CA GLY A 221 -2.55 10.39 -9.68
C GLY A 221 -3.09 10.52 -11.09
N ALA A 222 -2.21 10.88 -12.02
CA ALA A 222 -2.50 10.91 -13.43
C ALA A 222 -2.68 9.49 -13.98
N PRO A 223 -3.62 9.26 -14.90
CA PRO A 223 -3.76 7.96 -15.55
C PRO A 223 -2.55 7.66 -16.43
N ASP A 224 -2.01 6.47 -16.32
CA ASP A 224 -0.90 6.00 -17.14
C ASP A 224 -1.35 4.86 -18.06
N GLN A 225 -1.54 5.16 -19.33
CA GLN A 225 -2.00 4.19 -20.32
C GLN A 225 -0.99 3.05 -20.56
N ALA A 226 0.28 3.25 -20.25
CA ALA A 226 1.33 2.26 -20.40
C ALA A 226 1.49 1.34 -19.17
N LEU A 227 0.84 1.64 -18.05
CA LEU A 227 0.95 0.84 -16.82
C LEU A 227 0.54 -0.63 -17.02
N PRO A 228 -0.54 -0.96 -17.76
CA PRO A 228 -0.92 -2.36 -17.99
C PRO A 228 0.11 -3.21 -18.74
N THR A 229 1.04 -2.60 -19.46
CA THR A 229 2.12 -3.29 -20.19
C THR A 229 3.50 -3.06 -19.58
N SER A 230 3.56 -2.43 -18.43
CA SER A 230 4.80 -2.09 -17.73
C SER A 230 5.52 -3.31 -17.12
N ALA A 231 6.78 -3.11 -16.74
CA ALA A 231 7.53 -4.10 -15.96
C ALA A 231 6.83 -4.43 -14.62
N ALA A 232 6.21 -3.43 -13.98
CA ALA A 232 5.43 -3.63 -12.77
C ALA A 232 4.25 -4.57 -12.99
N ALA A 233 3.51 -4.42 -14.09
CA ALA A 233 2.42 -5.31 -14.46
C ALA A 233 2.92 -6.74 -14.76
N LYS A 234 4.00 -6.88 -15.51
CA LYS A 234 4.62 -8.19 -15.82
C LYS A 234 5.11 -8.90 -14.56
N ALA A 235 5.64 -8.16 -13.60
CA ALA A 235 6.08 -8.69 -12.30
C ALA A 235 4.92 -8.88 -11.31
N ARG A 236 3.68 -8.52 -11.68
CA ARG A 236 2.50 -8.59 -10.83
C ARG A 236 2.68 -7.82 -9.51
N LEU A 237 3.33 -6.66 -9.59
CA LEU A 237 3.52 -5.78 -8.44
C LEU A 237 2.14 -5.27 -7.95
N PRO A 238 1.79 -5.45 -6.67
CA PRO A 238 0.55 -4.93 -6.13
C PRO A 238 0.45 -3.40 -6.26
N ILE A 239 -0.69 -2.90 -6.75
CA ILE A 239 -0.94 -1.47 -6.91
C ILE A 239 -2.30 -1.14 -6.29
N TRP A 240 -2.35 -0.11 -5.45
CA TRP A 240 -3.58 0.41 -4.87
C TRP A 240 -3.77 1.87 -5.25
N PHE A 241 -4.84 2.14 -5.99
CA PHE A 241 -5.25 3.50 -6.35
C PHE A 241 -6.22 4.05 -5.31
N THR A 242 -6.05 5.31 -4.94
CA THR A 242 -7.05 6.07 -4.19
C THR A 242 -7.36 7.36 -4.93
N HIS A 243 -8.63 7.70 -5.09
CA HIS A 243 -9.04 8.82 -5.93
C HIS A 243 -10.33 9.45 -5.44
N GLY A 244 -10.47 10.76 -5.59
CA GLY A 244 -11.72 11.46 -5.33
C GLY A 244 -12.65 11.43 -6.55
N SER A 245 -13.93 11.14 -6.37
CA SER A 245 -14.88 11.04 -7.49
C SER A 245 -15.09 12.36 -8.22
N ARG A 246 -14.80 13.48 -7.56
CA ARG A 246 -14.89 14.85 -8.12
C ARG A 246 -13.52 15.51 -8.29
N ASP A 247 -12.47 14.72 -8.49
CA ASP A 247 -11.14 15.26 -8.80
C ASP A 247 -11.21 16.10 -10.09
N SER A 248 -10.84 17.36 -9.99
CA SER A 248 -10.86 18.32 -11.11
C SER A 248 -9.52 18.42 -11.84
N VAL A 249 -8.48 17.77 -11.35
CA VAL A 249 -7.14 17.73 -11.96
C VAL A 249 -6.98 16.48 -12.82
N TYR A 250 -7.25 15.32 -12.25
CA TYR A 250 -7.23 14.04 -12.95
C TYR A 250 -8.58 13.34 -12.74
N ALA A 251 -9.35 13.17 -13.82
CA ALA A 251 -10.68 12.57 -13.75
C ALA A 251 -10.65 11.15 -13.15
N ALA A 252 -11.52 10.90 -12.19
CA ALA A 252 -11.62 9.59 -11.55
C ALA A 252 -11.93 8.46 -12.55
N ASP A 253 -12.76 8.72 -13.56
CA ASP A 253 -13.11 7.73 -14.59
C ASP A 253 -11.89 7.30 -15.40
N ASP A 254 -10.95 8.21 -15.67
CA ASP A 254 -9.73 7.87 -16.40
C ASP A 254 -8.84 6.95 -15.57
N GLN A 255 -8.70 7.21 -14.28
CA GLN A 255 -7.92 6.34 -13.39
C GLN A 255 -8.62 4.99 -13.15
N THR A 256 -9.94 5.00 -13.02
CA THR A 256 -10.73 3.77 -12.90
C THR A 256 -10.57 2.89 -14.16
N SER A 257 -10.47 3.50 -15.34
CA SER A 257 -10.21 2.78 -16.59
C SER A 257 -8.87 2.03 -16.55
N ILE A 258 -7.82 2.64 -16.02
CA ILE A 258 -6.51 1.98 -15.83
C ILE A 258 -6.63 0.80 -14.85
N TYR A 259 -7.32 1.02 -13.73
CA TYR A 259 -7.61 -0.06 -12.77
C TYR A 259 -8.30 -1.24 -13.45
N ARG A 260 -9.35 -1.00 -14.25
CA ARG A 260 -10.09 -2.06 -14.94
C ARG A 260 -9.22 -2.85 -15.92
N LYS A 261 -8.35 -2.18 -16.65
CA LYS A 261 -7.39 -2.83 -17.56
C LYS A 261 -6.43 -3.75 -16.80
N LEU A 262 -5.89 -3.27 -15.69
CA LEU A 262 -5.02 -4.08 -14.83
C LEU A 262 -5.78 -5.26 -14.21
N LYS A 263 -6.99 -5.04 -13.74
CA LYS A 263 -7.85 -6.07 -13.16
C LYS A 263 -8.16 -7.18 -14.15
N ALA A 264 -8.45 -6.83 -15.41
CA ALA A 264 -8.75 -7.77 -16.49
C ALA A 264 -7.59 -8.71 -16.81
N THR A 265 -6.34 -8.31 -16.56
CA THR A 265 -5.14 -9.14 -16.75
C THR A 265 -4.80 -10.00 -15.52
N GLY A 266 -5.59 -9.94 -14.46
CA GLY A 266 -5.34 -10.65 -13.20
C GLY A 266 -4.27 -10.00 -12.32
N GLN A 267 -3.89 -8.74 -12.60
CA GLN A 267 -2.98 -7.96 -11.77
C GLN A 267 -3.55 -7.80 -10.35
N PRO A 268 -2.74 -7.97 -9.28
CA PRO A 268 -3.17 -7.61 -7.95
C PRO A 268 -3.31 -6.10 -7.84
N VAL A 269 -4.53 -5.61 -7.96
CA VAL A 269 -4.84 -4.19 -7.97
C VAL A 269 -6.08 -3.91 -7.13
N ARG A 270 -6.05 -2.80 -6.39
CA ARG A 270 -7.17 -2.27 -5.61
C ARG A 270 -7.45 -0.83 -5.96
N PHE A 271 -8.70 -0.42 -5.76
CA PHE A 271 -9.14 0.95 -5.98
C PHE A 271 -10.08 1.39 -4.86
N THR A 272 -9.78 2.51 -4.24
CA THR A 272 -10.68 3.19 -3.29
C THR A 272 -11.13 4.52 -3.90
N LEU A 273 -12.42 4.63 -4.17
CA LEU A 273 -13.04 5.85 -4.66
C LEU A 273 -13.72 6.58 -3.50
N PHE A 274 -13.28 7.80 -3.21
CA PHE A 274 -13.91 8.65 -2.22
C PHE A 274 -15.07 9.42 -2.90
N GLU A 275 -16.30 9.08 -2.51
CA GLU A 275 -17.50 9.70 -3.07
C GLU A 275 -17.52 11.18 -2.76
N THR A 276 -17.74 12.02 -3.77
CA THR A 276 -17.66 13.48 -3.71
C THR A 276 -16.27 14.06 -3.37
N GLY A 277 -15.27 13.21 -3.21
CA GLY A 277 -13.91 13.63 -2.89
C GLY A 277 -13.26 14.45 -4.00
N SER A 278 -12.45 15.43 -3.61
CA SER A 278 -11.66 16.29 -4.49
C SER A 278 -10.27 15.74 -4.75
N HIS A 279 -9.43 16.52 -5.42
CA HIS A 279 -8.06 16.14 -5.74
C HIS A 279 -7.19 15.84 -4.50
N GLY A 280 -7.36 16.58 -3.41
CA GLY A 280 -6.60 16.39 -2.16
C GLY A 280 -7.16 15.31 -1.23
N THR A 281 -8.36 14.80 -1.48
CA THR A 281 -9.03 13.83 -0.61
C THR A 281 -8.23 12.55 -0.39
N PRO A 282 -7.59 11.93 -1.42
CA PRO A 282 -6.81 10.72 -1.22
C PRO A 282 -5.68 10.88 -0.22
N VAL A 283 -4.95 11.98 -0.25
CA VAL A 283 -3.85 12.24 0.70
C VAL A 283 -4.40 12.36 2.12
N ARG A 284 -5.55 13.02 2.27
CA ARG A 284 -6.21 13.23 3.56
C ARG A 284 -6.84 11.96 4.14
N MET A 285 -7.44 11.12 3.29
CA MET A 285 -8.38 10.08 3.72
C MET A 285 -7.90 8.65 3.48
N SER A 286 -6.85 8.42 2.72
CA SER A 286 -6.35 7.06 2.48
C SER A 286 -6.00 6.36 3.79
N ASP A 287 -6.46 5.11 3.93
CA ASP A 287 -6.18 4.30 5.11
C ASP A 287 -4.79 3.66 5.00
N TRP A 288 -3.80 4.32 5.56
CA TRP A 288 -2.41 3.88 5.47
C TRP A 288 -2.17 2.51 6.08
N ARG A 289 -2.87 2.14 7.15
CA ARG A 289 -2.68 0.81 7.73
C ARG A 289 -3.16 -0.29 6.79
N ALA A 290 -4.33 -0.12 6.19
CA ALA A 290 -4.85 -1.05 5.20
C ALA A 290 -3.94 -1.13 3.96
N LEU A 291 -3.49 0.01 3.45
CA LEU A 291 -2.57 0.10 2.31
C LEU A 291 -1.28 -0.66 2.61
N LEU A 292 -0.62 -0.39 3.73
CA LEU A 292 0.65 -1.01 4.09
C LEU A 292 0.51 -2.52 4.31
N ASN A 293 -0.52 -2.97 5.01
CA ASN A 293 -0.77 -4.40 5.22
C ASN A 293 -0.95 -5.17 3.90
N TRP A 294 -1.51 -4.53 2.89
CA TRP A 294 -1.71 -5.16 1.60
C TRP A 294 -0.49 -5.04 0.66
N LEU A 295 0.26 -3.93 0.73
CA LEU A 295 1.41 -3.65 -0.13
C LEU A 295 2.73 -4.24 0.38
N ILE A 296 2.83 -4.51 1.68
CA ILE A 296 4.00 -5.17 2.30
C ILE A 296 3.79 -6.68 2.25
N ARG A 297 4.50 -7.36 1.38
CA ARG A 297 4.39 -8.82 1.20
C ARG A 297 5.76 -9.47 1.12
#